data_5d7120320b70f4ee943b4587a2654641
#
_entry.id   5d7120320b70f4ee943b4587a2654641
#
_cell.length_a   1.000
_cell.length_b   1.000
_cell.length_c   1.000
_cell.angle_alpha   90.00
_cell.angle_beta   90.00
_cell.angle_gamma   90.00
#
_symmetry.space_group_name_H-M   'P 1'
#
loop_
_entity.id
_entity.type
_entity.pdbx_description
1 polymer ?
#
loop_
_entity_poly.entity_id
_entity_poly.type
_entity_poly.pdbx_seq_one_letter_code
_entity_poly.pdbx_strand_id
1 'polypeptide(L)' 'MLKELIEFIAKALVDSPDQVKVSEIEGEKTSVIELSVSKEDLGKVIGKQGRTARAMRTILSAASTKVRKRAVLEIIE' A
#
# COMPACT_ATOMS: atom_id res chain seq x y z
N MET A 1 -7.38 -9.39 -2.74
CA MET A 1 -6.09 -9.80 -3.31
C MET A 1 -5.05 -8.69 -3.28
N LEU A 2 -5.35 -7.53 -3.78
CA LEU A 2 -4.39 -6.42 -3.80
C LEU A 2 -4.07 -5.87 -2.42
N LYS A 3 -5.06 -5.89 -1.53
CA LYS A 3 -4.89 -5.48 -0.14
C LYS A 3 -3.80 -6.30 0.55
N GLU A 4 -3.82 -7.61 0.37
CA GLU A 4 -2.87 -8.51 0.99
C GLU A 4 -1.46 -8.28 0.48
N LEU A 5 -1.31 -7.89 -0.77
CA LEU A 5 -0.02 -7.57 -1.35
C LEU A 5 0.61 -6.36 -0.63
N ILE A 6 -0.18 -5.31 -0.46
CA ILE A 6 0.29 -4.09 0.22
C ILE A 6 0.58 -4.38 1.69
N GLU A 7 -0.27 -5.17 2.32
CA GLU A 7 -0.05 -5.56 3.72
C GLU A 7 1.26 -6.31 3.90
N PHE A 8 1.54 -7.25 3.01
CA PHE A 8 2.77 -8.02 3.05
C PHE A 8 4.00 -7.12 2.92
N ILE A 9 3.97 -6.22 1.95
CA ILE A 9 5.11 -5.32 1.71
C ILE A 9 5.32 -4.39 2.90
N ALA A 10 4.24 -3.79 3.41
CA ALA A 10 4.34 -2.86 4.53
C ALA A 10 4.89 -3.54 5.78
N LYS A 11 4.40 -4.74 6.08
CA LYS A 11 4.87 -5.48 7.26
C LYS A 11 6.35 -5.86 7.16
N ALA A 12 6.84 -6.04 5.96
CA ALA A 12 8.25 -6.35 5.74
C ALA A 12 9.15 -5.13 5.94
N LEU A 13 8.61 -3.93 5.81
CA LEU A 13 9.39 -2.69 5.86
C LEU A 13 9.44 -2.03 7.24
N VAL A 14 8.41 -2.24 8.06
CA VAL A 14 8.24 -1.48 9.29
C VAL A 14 8.82 -2.22 10.50
N ASP A 15 9.06 -1.45 11.57
CA ASP A 15 9.53 -2.03 12.84
C ASP A 15 8.38 -2.54 13.70
N SER A 16 7.16 -2.01 13.49
CA SER A 16 5.98 -2.40 14.26
C SER A 16 4.92 -2.97 13.33
N PRO A 17 5.12 -4.21 12.83
CA PRO A 17 4.18 -4.79 11.87
C PRO A 17 2.77 -5.01 12.43
N ASP A 18 2.64 -5.13 13.74
CA ASP A 18 1.33 -5.23 14.38
C ASP A 18 0.52 -3.95 14.31
N GLN A 19 1.14 -2.83 13.95
CA GLN A 19 0.47 -1.55 13.76
C GLN A 19 0.05 -1.31 12.31
N VAL A 20 0.40 -2.22 11.41
CA VAL A 20 0.02 -2.08 10.01
C VAL A 20 -1.46 -2.39 9.85
N LYS A 21 -2.19 -1.47 9.23
CA LYS A 21 -3.60 -1.65 8.91
C LYS A 21 -3.81 -1.30 7.46
N VAL A 22 -4.47 -2.18 6.75
CA VAL A 22 -4.76 -1.98 5.34
C VAL A 22 -6.24 -2.19 5.12
N SER A 23 -6.89 -1.27 4.42
CA SER A 23 -8.28 -1.43 4.03
C SER A 23 -8.40 -1.23 2.53
N GLU A 24 -9.42 -1.82 1.96
CA GLU A 24 -9.68 -1.71 0.53
C GLU A 24 -11.12 -1.27 0.32
N ILE A 25 -11.28 -0.16 -0.40
CA ILE A 25 -12.60 0.34 -0.79
C ILE A 25 -12.75 -0.03 -2.25
N GLU A 26 -13.62 -0.99 -2.52
CA GLU A 26 -13.74 -1.57 -3.84
C GLU A 26 -14.91 -0.96 -4.60
N GLY A 27 -14.60 -0.30 -5.74
CA GLY A 27 -15.60 0.19 -6.67
C GLY A 27 -15.70 -0.76 -7.87
N GLU A 28 -16.53 -0.41 -8.85
CA GLU A 28 -16.69 -1.24 -10.03
C GLU A 28 -15.39 -1.39 -10.83
N LYS A 29 -14.70 -0.27 -11.04
CA LYS A 29 -13.50 -0.25 -11.90
C LYS A 29 -12.25 0.18 -11.15
N THR A 30 -12.39 0.70 -9.95
CA THR A 30 -11.28 1.25 -9.18
C THR A 30 -11.37 0.76 -7.75
N SER A 31 -10.23 0.32 -7.22
CA SER A 31 -10.09 0.01 -5.80
C SER A 31 -9.15 1.02 -5.16
N VAL A 32 -9.48 1.51 -3.99
CA VAL A 32 -8.61 2.37 -3.21
C VAL A 32 -8.10 1.55 -2.04
N ILE A 33 -6.78 1.44 -1.93
CA ILE A 33 -6.15 0.70 -0.86
C ILE A 33 -5.52 1.72 0.08
N GLU A 34 -5.97 1.71 1.33
CA GLU A 34 -5.50 2.63 2.34
C GLU A 34 -4.57 1.91 3.29
N LEU A 35 -3.37 2.46 3.44
CA LEU A 35 -2.33 1.88 4.31
C LEU A 35 -2.07 2.82 5.47
N SER A 36 -2.13 2.27 6.68
CA SER A 36 -1.80 2.97 7.90
C SER A 36 -0.73 2.18 8.66
N VAL A 37 0.27 2.89 9.17
CA VAL A 37 1.34 2.29 9.98
C VAL A 37 1.55 3.17 11.21
N SER A 38 2.41 2.73 12.13
CA SER A 38 2.73 3.58 13.27
C SER A 38 3.40 4.85 12.78
N LYS A 39 3.24 5.92 13.55
CA LYS A 39 3.78 7.22 13.17
C LYS A 39 5.30 7.15 12.95
N GLU A 40 6.00 6.39 13.79
CA GLU A 40 7.44 6.23 13.68
C GLU A 40 7.87 5.48 12.42
N ASP A 41 6.97 4.68 11.87
CA ASP A 41 7.28 3.87 10.68
C ASP A 41 6.87 4.53 9.38
N LEU A 42 6.19 5.66 9.45
CA LEU A 42 5.65 6.30 8.26
C LEU A 42 6.74 6.58 7.21
N GLY A 43 7.88 7.06 7.65
CA GLY A 43 9.00 7.32 6.74
C GLY A 43 9.53 6.08 6.05
N LYS A 44 9.33 4.90 6.65
CA LYS A 44 9.80 3.64 6.06
C LYS A 44 8.94 3.20 4.89
N VAL A 45 7.66 3.54 4.89
CA VAL A 45 6.77 3.18 3.77
C VAL A 45 6.76 4.27 2.71
N ILE A 46 7.07 5.51 3.07
CA ILE A 46 7.20 6.59 2.09
C ILE A 46 8.55 6.51 1.41
N GLY A 47 9.61 6.36 2.20
CA GLY A 47 10.97 6.28 1.71
C GLY A 47 11.55 7.62 1.36
N LYS A 48 12.84 7.65 1.12
CA LYS A 48 13.55 8.87 0.76
C LYS A 48 13.00 9.42 -0.55
N GLN A 49 12.56 10.68 -0.52
CA GLN A 49 11.99 11.34 -1.70
C GLN A 49 10.77 10.59 -2.26
N GLY A 50 10.07 9.85 -1.39
CA GLY A 50 8.88 9.11 -1.80
C GLY A 50 9.15 7.87 -2.63
N ARG A 51 10.38 7.39 -2.67
CA ARG A 51 10.76 6.29 -3.56
C ARG A 51 10.11 4.97 -3.22
N THR A 52 9.97 4.67 -1.92
CA THR A 52 9.34 3.41 -1.50
C THR A 52 7.86 3.41 -1.84
N ALA A 53 7.17 4.52 -1.55
CA ALA A 53 5.75 4.64 -1.89
C ALA A 53 5.55 4.53 -3.40
N ARG A 54 6.43 5.15 -4.18
CA ARG A 54 6.33 5.07 -5.64
C ARG A 54 6.55 3.66 -6.13
N ALA A 55 7.49 2.93 -5.53
CA ALA A 55 7.74 1.53 -5.89
C ALA A 55 6.52 0.67 -5.58
N MET A 56 5.89 0.88 -4.42
CA MET A 56 4.67 0.15 -4.08
C MET A 56 3.55 0.44 -5.06
N ARG A 57 3.41 1.70 -5.49
CA ARG A 57 2.40 2.06 -6.48
C ARG A 57 2.67 1.40 -7.83
N THR A 58 3.93 1.29 -8.21
CA THR A 58 4.31 0.62 -9.46
C THR A 58 3.96 -0.86 -9.41
N ILE A 59 4.28 -1.53 -8.31
CA ILE A 59 3.95 -2.94 -8.13
C ILE A 59 2.44 -3.13 -8.13
N LEU A 60 1.73 -2.27 -7.44
CA LEU A 60 0.27 -2.33 -7.36
C LEU A 60 -0.36 -2.14 -8.72
N SER A 61 0.16 -1.20 -9.50
CA SER A 61 -0.33 -0.96 -10.85
C SER A 61 -0.15 -2.18 -11.73
N ALA A 62 1.00 -2.84 -11.66
CA ALA A 62 1.26 -4.05 -12.42
C ALA A 62 0.31 -5.18 -12.02
N ALA A 63 0.10 -5.35 -10.71
CA ALA A 63 -0.80 -6.38 -10.21
C ALA A 63 -2.25 -6.11 -10.57
N SER A 64 -2.66 -4.83 -10.59
CA SER A 64 -4.04 -4.45 -10.90
C SER A 64 -4.38 -4.73 -12.35
N THR A 65 -3.40 -4.65 -13.25
CA THR A 65 -3.61 -4.99 -14.66
C THR A 65 -4.09 -6.44 -14.78
N LYS A 66 -3.53 -7.32 -13.98
CA LYS A 66 -3.88 -8.73 -14.02
C LYS A 66 -5.34 -8.99 -13.60
N VAL A 67 -5.86 -8.20 -12.69
CA VAL A 67 -7.25 -8.34 -12.22
C VAL A 67 -8.19 -7.38 -12.94
N ARG A 68 -7.70 -6.63 -13.93
CA ARG A 68 -8.47 -5.70 -14.75
C ARG A 68 -9.20 -4.64 -13.96
N LYS A 69 -8.55 -4.15 -12.90
CA LYS A 69 -9.05 -3.07 -12.08
C LYS A 69 -7.94 -2.05 -11.86
N ARG A 70 -8.30 -0.80 -11.84
CA ARG A 70 -7.36 0.22 -11.42
C ARG A 70 -7.26 0.19 -9.90
N ALA A 71 -6.04 0.26 -9.38
CA ALA A 71 -5.83 0.30 -7.94
C ALA A 71 -5.03 1.54 -7.58
N VAL A 72 -5.46 2.21 -6.53
CA VAL A 72 -4.84 3.43 -6.02
C VAL A 72 -4.39 3.16 -4.59
N LEU A 73 -3.17 3.56 -4.27
CA LEU A 73 -2.64 3.43 -2.92
C LEU A 73 -2.65 4.79 -2.24
N GLU A 74 -3.29 4.84 -1.08
CA GLU A 74 -3.25 6.01 -0.20
C GLU A 74 -2.55 5.65 1.08
N ILE A 75 -1.50 6.40 1.43
CA ILE A 75 -0.81 6.23 2.69
C ILE A 75 -1.36 7.27 3.65
N ILE A 76 -1.95 6.77 4.73
CA ILE A 76 -2.62 7.62 5.72
C ILE A 76 -1.57 8.26 6.62
N GLU A 77 -1.55 9.57 6.68
CA GLU A 77 -0.65 10.33 7.53
C GLU A 77 -1.43 10.97 8.66
#